data_da80cae2abc54150e67bc66f46a25c5a
#
_entry.id   da80cae2abc54150e67bc66f46a25c5a
#
_cell.length_a   1.000
_cell.length_b   1.000
_cell.length_c   1.000
_cell.angle_alpha   90.00
_cell.angle_beta   90.00
_cell.angle_gamma   90.00
#
_symmetry.space_group_name_H-M   'P 1'
#
loop_
_entity.id
_entity.type
_entity.pdbx_description
1 polymer ?
#
loop_
_entity_poly.entity_id
_entity_poly.type
_entity_poly.pdbx_seq_one_letter_code
_entity_poly.pdbx_strand_id
1 'polypeptide(L)'
;HKQKIVSRTSKEYPSCIPPFGTDALRFTFCSLASGSRDINFDLKRVEGYRNFCNKLWNASRFIMLQCTQKNLSKVSSKSKEDIWIQIELDKALGSSSEHIENYRFDLATQVIYEFVWEVYCDWYIEFCKVRLQNKTLSKIEKSQILTSLVWTLESILVALHPIIPFITEEIWQQ
;
A
#
# COMPACT_ATOMS: atom_id res chain seq x y z
N HIS A 1 -23.46 -12.96 32.29
CA HIS A 1 -22.31 -12.51 31.49
C HIS A 1 -22.73 -12.11 30.07
N LYS A 2 -23.49 -12.95 29.36
CA LYS A 2 -24.00 -12.68 27.99
C LYS A 2 -24.80 -11.39 27.89
N GLN A 3 -25.71 -11.10 28.81
CA GLN A 3 -26.52 -9.87 28.82
C GLN A 3 -25.67 -8.59 28.98
N LYS A 4 -24.61 -8.64 29.81
CA LYS A 4 -23.66 -7.50 29.94
C LYS A 4 -22.89 -7.22 28.65
N ILE A 5 -22.47 -8.30 27.96
CA ILE A 5 -21.78 -8.18 26.68
C ILE A 5 -22.72 -7.56 25.63
N VAL A 6 -23.94 -8.10 25.49
CA VAL A 6 -24.96 -7.59 24.56
C VAL A 6 -25.26 -6.12 24.83
N SER A 7 -25.51 -5.74 26.09
CA SER A 7 -25.83 -4.37 26.47
C SER A 7 -24.66 -3.41 26.18
N ARG A 8 -23.42 -3.83 26.46
CA ARG A 8 -22.21 -3.04 26.13
C ARG A 8 -22.05 -2.85 24.63
N THR A 9 -22.13 -3.96 23.87
CA THR A 9 -21.97 -3.91 22.42
C THR A 9 -23.06 -3.09 21.73
N SER A 10 -24.32 -3.22 22.14
CA SER A 10 -25.42 -2.42 21.60
C SER A 10 -25.29 -0.93 21.94
N LYS A 11 -24.67 -0.60 23.09
CA LYS A 11 -24.38 0.79 23.44
C LYS A 11 -23.22 1.38 22.65
N GLU A 12 -22.18 0.58 22.41
CA GLU A 12 -21.00 0.95 21.67
C GLU A 12 -21.24 1.04 20.16
N TYR A 13 -22.09 0.16 19.63
CA TYR A 13 -22.45 0.06 18.21
C TYR A 13 -23.97 0.03 18.00
N PRO A 14 -24.67 1.16 18.22
CA PRO A 14 -26.13 1.21 18.15
C PRO A 14 -26.66 0.92 16.73
N SER A 15 -25.86 1.20 15.70
CA SER A 15 -26.18 1.01 14.28
C SER A 15 -25.35 -0.12 13.63
N CYS A 16 -24.91 -1.11 14.42
CA CYS A 16 -23.95 -2.14 14.02
C CYS A 16 -22.55 -1.63 13.75
N ILE A 17 -21.60 -2.57 13.56
CA ILE A 17 -20.21 -2.26 13.17
C ILE A 17 -20.20 -1.75 11.74
N PRO A 18 -19.61 -0.57 11.45
CA PRO A 18 -19.52 -0.05 10.08
C PRO A 18 -18.75 -1.02 9.17
N PRO A 19 -19.06 -1.10 7.87
CA PRO A 19 -18.30 -1.89 6.94
C PRO A 19 -16.96 -1.22 6.66
N PHE A 20 -15.86 -1.91 6.94
CA PHE A 20 -14.50 -1.43 6.68
C PHE A 20 -13.86 -2.04 5.41
N GLY A 21 -14.46 -3.09 4.87
CA GLY A 21 -13.94 -3.85 3.74
C GLY A 21 -13.08 -5.05 4.16
N THR A 22 -13.09 -6.08 3.32
CA THR A 22 -12.42 -7.36 3.60
C THR A 22 -10.91 -7.19 3.68
N ASP A 23 -10.30 -6.39 2.81
CA ASP A 23 -8.85 -6.16 2.77
C ASP A 23 -8.35 -5.46 4.04
N ALA A 24 -9.09 -4.48 4.55
CA ALA A 24 -8.75 -3.83 5.81
C ALA A 24 -8.74 -4.81 6.99
N LEU A 25 -9.71 -5.73 7.02
CA LEU A 25 -9.77 -6.78 8.04
C LEU A 25 -8.62 -7.77 7.89
N ARG A 26 -8.32 -8.22 6.67
CA ARG A 26 -7.21 -9.14 6.40
C ARG A 26 -5.87 -8.52 6.81
N PHE A 27 -5.62 -7.27 6.42
CA PHE A 27 -4.41 -6.55 6.82
C PHE A 27 -4.30 -6.44 8.34
N THR A 28 -5.41 -6.14 9.02
CA THR A 28 -5.45 -6.07 10.48
C THR A 28 -5.03 -7.39 11.11
N PHE A 29 -5.56 -8.52 10.65
CA PHE A 29 -5.19 -9.83 11.20
C PHE A 29 -3.71 -10.14 10.95
N CYS A 30 -3.19 -9.89 9.76
CA CYS A 30 -1.76 -10.07 9.49
C CYS A 30 -0.90 -9.20 10.40
N SER A 31 -1.27 -7.91 10.60
CA SER A 31 -0.53 -6.99 11.48
C SER A 31 -0.58 -7.35 12.97
N LEU A 32 -1.53 -8.19 13.38
CA LEU A 32 -1.67 -8.67 14.76
C LEU A 32 -1.10 -10.07 14.97
N ALA A 33 -0.65 -10.74 13.90
CA ALA A 33 -0.12 -12.11 13.95
C ALA A 33 1.33 -12.12 14.42
N SER A 34 1.56 -11.74 15.67
CA SER A 34 2.87 -11.64 16.32
C SER A 34 3.35 -12.93 17.00
N GLY A 35 2.64 -14.06 16.78
CA GLY A 35 2.93 -15.33 17.45
C GLY A 35 2.39 -15.42 18.89
N SER A 36 1.67 -14.42 19.37
CA SER A 36 0.98 -14.47 20.66
C SER A 36 -0.27 -15.33 20.59
N ARG A 37 -0.63 -15.99 21.72
CA ARG A 37 -1.79 -16.87 21.81
C ARG A 37 -3.13 -16.12 21.59
N ASP A 38 -3.21 -14.90 22.06
CA ASP A 38 -4.41 -14.09 22.03
C ASP A 38 -4.18 -12.81 21.23
N ILE A 39 -5.12 -12.47 20.36
CA ILE A 39 -5.10 -11.26 19.56
C ILE A 39 -6.03 -10.22 20.21
N ASN A 40 -5.48 -9.06 20.57
CA ASN A 40 -6.26 -7.92 21.00
C ASN A 40 -6.77 -7.16 19.79
N PHE A 41 -7.99 -7.46 19.37
CA PHE A 41 -8.63 -6.86 18.20
C PHE A 41 -9.16 -5.47 18.54
N ASP A 42 -8.79 -4.47 17.70
CA ASP A 42 -9.26 -3.09 17.79
C ASP A 42 -9.82 -2.62 16.44
N LEU A 43 -11.08 -2.19 16.43
CA LEU A 43 -11.74 -1.66 15.24
C LEU A 43 -11.10 -0.39 14.69
N LYS A 44 -10.44 0.41 15.52
CA LYS A 44 -9.70 1.58 15.06
C LYS A 44 -8.53 1.20 14.15
N ARG A 45 -7.91 0.04 14.39
CA ARG A 45 -6.87 -0.49 13.49
C ARG A 45 -7.45 -0.87 12.14
N VAL A 46 -8.63 -1.50 12.12
CA VAL A 46 -9.31 -1.84 10.86
C VAL A 46 -9.63 -0.57 10.06
N GLU A 47 -10.08 0.48 10.73
CA GLU A 47 -10.29 1.78 10.10
C GLU A 47 -8.99 2.38 9.54
N GLY A 48 -7.90 2.29 10.29
CA GLY A 48 -6.57 2.71 9.82
C GLY A 48 -6.15 1.98 8.54
N TYR A 49 -6.34 0.67 8.48
CA TYR A 49 -6.00 -0.10 7.27
C TYR A 49 -6.99 0.09 6.11
N ARG A 50 -8.25 0.44 6.38
CA ARG A 50 -9.15 0.95 5.33
C ARG A 50 -8.60 2.24 4.72
N ASN A 51 -8.10 3.15 5.54
CA ASN A 51 -7.49 4.39 5.06
C ASN A 51 -6.21 4.11 4.25
N PHE A 52 -5.43 3.09 4.63
CA PHE A 52 -4.30 2.61 3.83
C PHE A 52 -4.74 2.12 2.45
N CYS A 53 -5.77 1.27 2.37
CA CYS A 53 -6.33 0.84 1.09
C CYS A 53 -6.80 2.03 0.25
N ASN A 54 -7.48 3.00 0.85
CA ASN A 54 -7.91 4.22 0.16
C ASN A 54 -6.72 5.05 -0.35
N LYS A 55 -5.62 5.14 0.43
CA LYS A 55 -4.41 5.84 0.01
C LYS A 55 -3.75 5.15 -1.18
N LEU A 56 -3.63 3.82 -1.14
CA LEU A 56 -3.11 3.01 -2.26
C LEU A 56 -3.96 3.20 -3.52
N TRP A 57 -5.29 3.13 -3.39
CA TRP A 57 -6.21 3.37 -4.50
C TRP A 57 -6.03 4.75 -5.13
N ASN A 58 -5.97 5.80 -4.31
CA ASN A 58 -5.80 7.17 -4.79
C ASN A 58 -4.44 7.39 -5.47
N ALA A 59 -3.37 6.79 -4.94
CA ALA A 59 -2.05 6.80 -5.54
C ALA A 59 -2.06 6.12 -6.91
N SER A 60 -2.65 4.94 -7.00
CA SER A 60 -2.78 4.18 -8.25
C SER A 60 -3.61 4.95 -9.28
N ARG A 61 -4.74 5.51 -8.88
CA ARG A 61 -5.58 6.33 -9.74
C ARG A 61 -4.82 7.56 -10.29
N PHE A 62 -4.02 8.22 -9.47
CA PHE A 62 -3.17 9.31 -9.94
C PHE A 62 -2.22 8.84 -11.04
N ILE A 63 -1.55 7.72 -10.84
CA ILE A 63 -0.59 7.16 -11.81
C ILE A 63 -1.30 6.80 -13.12
N MET A 64 -2.42 6.09 -13.04
CA MET A 64 -3.22 5.72 -14.22
C MET A 64 -3.67 6.93 -15.04
N LEU A 65 -4.07 8.02 -14.39
CA LEU A 65 -4.44 9.26 -15.09
C LEU A 65 -3.27 9.93 -15.82
N GLN A 66 -2.03 9.71 -15.39
CA GLN A 66 -0.83 10.21 -16.05
C GLN A 66 -0.33 9.26 -17.15
N CYS A 67 -0.67 7.97 -17.05
CA CYS A 67 -0.16 6.93 -17.93
C CYS A 67 -1.15 6.60 -19.04
N THR A 68 -0.62 6.54 -20.26
CA THR A 68 -1.25 5.85 -21.37
C THR A 68 -0.21 4.86 -21.91
N GLN A 69 -0.63 3.74 -22.46
CA GLN A 69 0.30 2.73 -23.01
C GLN A 69 1.32 3.33 -24.01
N LYS A 70 0.97 4.45 -24.65
CA LYS A 70 1.82 5.15 -25.63
C LYS A 70 2.88 6.06 -24.99
N ASN A 71 2.78 6.39 -23.70
CA ASN A 71 3.70 7.31 -23.04
C ASN A 71 4.65 6.65 -22.05
N LEU A 72 4.67 5.32 -21.98
CA LEU A 72 5.64 4.58 -21.19
C LEU A 72 6.91 4.30 -22.00
N SER A 73 8.07 4.42 -21.35
CA SER A 73 9.36 4.07 -21.92
C SER A 73 9.64 2.56 -21.75
N LYS A 74 10.52 2.02 -22.57
CA LYS A 74 11.08 0.67 -22.35
C LYS A 74 12.15 0.63 -21.25
N VAL A 75 12.59 1.79 -20.80
CA VAL A 75 13.68 1.95 -19.82
C VAL A 75 13.21 2.90 -18.74
N SER A 76 13.36 2.50 -17.49
CA SER A 76 13.11 3.36 -16.33
C SER A 76 14.10 4.52 -16.27
N SER A 77 13.74 5.57 -15.57
CA SER A 77 14.61 6.70 -15.30
C SER A 77 15.78 6.26 -14.41
N LYS A 78 16.94 6.92 -14.64
CA LYS A 78 18.15 6.75 -13.82
C LYS A 78 18.43 7.99 -12.96
N SER A 79 17.41 8.77 -12.65
CA SER A 79 17.58 9.91 -11.76
C SER A 79 17.88 9.43 -10.32
N LYS A 80 18.39 10.33 -9.49
CA LYS A 80 18.73 10.00 -8.10
C LYS A 80 17.49 9.56 -7.31
N GLU A 81 16.36 10.17 -7.58
CA GLU A 81 15.08 9.86 -6.94
C GLU A 81 14.57 8.47 -7.35
N ASP A 82 14.72 8.13 -8.62
CA ASP A 82 14.27 6.84 -9.15
C ASP A 82 15.19 5.69 -8.70
N ILE A 83 16.50 5.94 -8.58
CA ILE A 83 17.43 4.99 -7.97
C ILE A 83 17.15 4.82 -6.48
N TRP A 84 16.90 5.92 -5.79
CA TRP A 84 16.57 5.90 -4.36
C TRP A 84 15.32 5.04 -4.07
N ILE A 85 14.22 5.26 -4.81
CA ILE A 85 12.99 4.48 -4.56
C ILE A 85 13.19 2.99 -4.85
N GLN A 86 14.00 2.62 -5.85
CA GLN A 86 14.33 1.23 -6.12
C GLN A 86 15.09 0.58 -4.95
N ILE A 87 16.08 1.27 -4.39
CA ILE A 87 16.82 0.79 -3.23
C ILE A 87 15.91 0.62 -2.02
N GLU A 88 15.02 1.58 -1.75
CA GLU A 88 14.09 1.48 -0.63
C GLU A 88 13.04 0.37 -0.84
N LEU A 89 12.57 0.18 -2.07
CA LEU A 89 11.69 -0.93 -2.43
C LEU A 89 12.37 -2.29 -2.18
N ASP A 90 13.59 -2.46 -2.70
CA ASP A 90 14.34 -3.71 -2.55
C ASP A 90 14.59 -4.05 -1.07
N LYS A 91 14.92 -3.06 -0.26
CA LYS A 91 15.04 -3.23 1.21
C LYS A 91 13.73 -3.66 1.84
N ALA A 92 12.63 -3.00 1.49
CA ALA A 92 11.31 -3.31 2.04
C ALA A 92 10.85 -4.71 1.65
N LEU A 93 11.02 -5.09 0.37
CA LEU A 93 10.67 -6.42 -0.13
C LEU A 93 11.54 -7.52 0.50
N GLY A 94 12.84 -7.30 0.58
CA GLY A 94 13.78 -8.25 1.21
C GLY A 94 13.46 -8.47 2.69
N SER A 95 13.28 -7.39 3.45
CA SER A 95 12.91 -7.48 4.86
C SER A 95 11.54 -8.12 5.07
N SER A 96 10.54 -7.79 4.23
CA SER A 96 9.22 -8.41 4.31
C SER A 96 9.29 -9.91 4.03
N SER A 97 10.05 -10.35 3.01
CA SER A 97 10.25 -11.77 2.70
C SER A 97 10.89 -12.52 3.86
N GLU A 98 11.95 -11.98 4.46
CA GLU A 98 12.60 -12.55 5.64
C GLU A 98 11.62 -12.70 6.81
N HIS A 99 10.79 -11.71 7.05
CA HIS A 99 9.77 -11.77 8.11
C HIS A 99 8.69 -12.82 7.81
N ILE A 100 8.27 -12.98 6.55
CA ILE A 100 7.30 -14.03 6.15
C ILE A 100 7.90 -15.42 6.38
N GLU A 101 9.15 -15.66 5.99
CA GLU A 101 9.86 -16.93 6.21
C GLU A 101 9.97 -17.29 7.69
N ASN A 102 10.07 -16.27 8.56
CA ASN A 102 10.10 -16.42 10.01
C ASN A 102 8.69 -16.38 10.65
N TYR A 103 7.62 -16.47 9.86
CA TYR A 103 6.22 -16.40 10.34
C TYR A 103 5.87 -15.13 11.12
N ARG A 104 6.62 -14.05 10.93
CA ARG A 104 6.40 -12.74 11.53
C ARG A 104 5.60 -11.84 10.59
N PHE A 105 4.34 -12.23 10.35
CA PHE A 105 3.44 -11.48 9.47
C PHE A 105 3.18 -10.06 9.95
N ASP A 106 3.22 -9.83 11.26
CA ASP A 106 3.14 -8.51 11.87
C ASP A 106 4.25 -7.58 11.38
N LEU A 107 5.50 -8.03 11.41
CA LEU A 107 6.65 -7.25 10.94
C LEU A 107 6.66 -7.12 9.41
N ALA A 108 6.29 -8.19 8.69
CA ALA A 108 6.21 -8.16 7.23
C ALA A 108 5.22 -7.09 6.74
N THR A 109 4.01 -7.06 7.34
CA THR A 109 3.00 -6.05 6.99
C THR A 109 3.40 -4.64 7.40
N GLN A 110 4.09 -4.48 8.52
CA GLN A 110 4.57 -3.19 8.99
C GLN A 110 5.56 -2.58 8.00
N VAL A 111 6.57 -3.34 7.58
CA VAL A 111 7.60 -2.87 6.63
C VAL A 111 6.97 -2.41 5.30
N ILE A 112 6.06 -3.21 4.73
CA ILE A 112 5.38 -2.82 3.48
C ILE A 112 4.46 -1.63 3.69
N TYR A 113 3.74 -1.55 4.82
CA TYR A 113 2.90 -0.40 5.15
C TYR A 113 3.71 0.89 5.20
N GLU A 114 4.81 0.91 5.95
CA GLU A 114 5.70 2.07 6.09
C GLU A 114 6.27 2.50 4.74
N PHE A 115 6.77 1.54 3.95
CA PHE A 115 7.28 1.83 2.61
C PHE A 115 6.20 2.47 1.71
N VAL A 116 5.01 1.88 1.65
CA VAL A 116 3.95 2.37 0.77
C VAL A 116 3.43 3.72 1.24
N TRP A 117 3.17 3.87 2.53
CA TRP A 117 2.58 5.09 3.07
C TRP A 117 3.55 6.25 3.06
N GLU A 118 4.71 6.07 3.69
CA GLU A 118 5.64 7.16 3.95
C GLU A 118 6.60 7.41 2.78
N VAL A 119 7.21 6.34 2.24
CA VAL A 119 8.25 6.49 1.24
C VAL A 119 7.67 6.69 -0.15
N TYR A 120 6.78 5.78 -0.57
CA TYR A 120 6.23 5.82 -1.92
C TYR A 120 5.19 6.93 -2.09
N CYS A 121 4.14 6.96 -1.24
CA CYS A 121 3.05 7.92 -1.41
C CYS A 121 3.41 9.34 -0.98
N ASP A 122 4.06 9.51 0.19
CA ASP A 122 4.29 10.85 0.73
C ASP A 122 5.52 11.54 0.13
N TRP A 123 6.52 10.77 -0.33
CA TRP A 123 7.72 11.35 -0.91
C TRP A 123 7.86 11.12 -2.40
N TYR A 124 7.92 9.86 -2.84
CA TYR A 124 8.29 9.58 -4.22
C TYR A 124 7.26 10.08 -5.23
N ILE A 125 5.97 9.87 -4.99
CA ILE A 125 4.91 10.38 -5.85
C ILE A 125 4.96 11.91 -5.91
N GLU A 126 5.19 12.60 -4.79
CA GLU A 126 5.27 14.07 -4.76
C GLU A 126 6.49 14.57 -5.54
N PHE A 127 7.65 13.94 -5.42
CA PHE A 127 8.80 14.26 -6.27
C PHE A 127 8.48 14.08 -7.75
N CYS A 128 7.81 12.99 -8.11
CA CYS A 128 7.42 12.73 -9.49
C CYS A 128 6.42 13.76 -10.01
N LYS A 129 5.46 14.23 -9.19
CA LYS A 129 4.53 15.29 -9.58
C LYS A 129 5.28 16.57 -9.98
N VAL A 130 6.21 17.02 -9.16
CA VAL A 130 7.03 18.22 -9.45
C VAL A 130 7.83 18.04 -10.73
N ARG A 131 8.45 16.87 -10.91
CA ARG A 131 9.24 16.56 -12.12
C ARG A 131 8.38 16.50 -13.38
N LEU A 132 7.22 15.88 -13.32
CA LEU A 132 6.30 15.79 -14.48
C LEU A 132 5.75 17.16 -14.90
N GLN A 133 5.57 18.09 -13.95
CA GLN A 133 5.16 19.47 -14.24
C GLN A 133 6.30 20.32 -14.84
N ASN A 134 7.54 19.89 -14.72
CA ASN A 134 8.68 20.62 -15.25
C ASN A 134 8.62 20.67 -16.80
N LYS A 135 8.52 21.90 -17.34
CA LYS A 135 8.44 22.16 -18.79
C LYS A 135 9.77 21.96 -19.52
N THR A 136 10.89 21.93 -18.80
CA THR A 136 12.23 21.75 -19.39
C THR A 136 12.53 20.28 -19.72
N LEU A 137 11.82 19.33 -19.08
CA LEU A 137 12.00 17.91 -19.34
C LEU A 137 11.40 17.50 -20.70
N SER A 138 12.16 16.72 -21.42
CA SER A 138 11.73 16.11 -22.69
C SER A 138 10.58 15.09 -22.46
N LYS A 139 9.87 14.76 -23.53
CA LYS A 139 8.83 13.70 -23.48
C LYS A 139 9.41 12.35 -23.08
N ILE A 140 10.65 12.06 -23.46
CA ILE A 140 11.34 10.81 -23.13
C ILE A 140 11.61 10.75 -21.62
N GLU A 141 12.16 11.81 -21.02
CA GLU A 141 12.40 11.85 -19.58
C GLU A 141 11.11 11.72 -18.78
N LYS A 142 10.04 12.39 -19.18
CA LYS A 142 8.73 12.23 -18.55
C LYS A 142 8.19 10.80 -18.66
N SER A 143 8.34 10.17 -19.83
CA SER A 143 7.98 8.78 -20.06
C SER A 143 8.77 7.83 -19.13
N GLN A 144 10.05 8.08 -18.91
CA GLN A 144 10.90 7.30 -18.00
C GLN A 144 10.44 7.43 -16.54
N ILE A 145 10.07 8.64 -16.09
CA ILE A 145 9.51 8.86 -14.74
C ILE A 145 8.22 8.05 -14.55
N LEU A 146 7.30 8.10 -15.54
CA LEU A 146 6.07 7.34 -15.50
C LEU A 146 6.33 5.83 -15.46
N THR A 147 7.30 5.36 -16.22
CA THR A 147 7.71 3.94 -16.19
C THR A 147 8.21 3.52 -14.81
N SER A 148 9.02 4.34 -14.16
CA SER A 148 9.51 4.06 -12.80
C SER A 148 8.37 4.06 -11.77
N LEU A 149 7.39 4.98 -11.90
CA LEU A 149 6.19 5.01 -11.05
C LEU A 149 5.34 3.74 -11.20
N VAL A 150 5.08 3.32 -12.43
CA VAL A 150 4.28 2.11 -12.72
C VAL A 150 5.00 0.88 -12.22
N TRP A 151 6.28 0.70 -12.53
CA TRP A 151 7.06 -0.46 -12.09
C TRP A 151 7.11 -0.59 -10.56
N THR A 152 7.28 0.54 -9.85
CA THR A 152 7.26 0.52 -8.38
C THR A 152 5.87 0.14 -7.86
N LEU A 153 4.79 0.67 -8.47
CA LEU A 153 3.42 0.31 -8.11
C LEU A 153 3.14 -1.17 -8.34
N GLU A 154 3.50 -1.72 -9.49
CA GLU A 154 3.33 -3.15 -9.81
C GLU A 154 4.03 -4.03 -8.77
N SER A 155 5.26 -3.69 -8.39
CA SER A 155 6.01 -4.40 -7.35
C SER A 155 5.31 -4.35 -5.98
N ILE A 156 4.76 -3.19 -5.61
CA ILE A 156 3.94 -3.02 -4.39
C ILE A 156 2.69 -3.89 -4.44
N LEU A 157 1.97 -3.90 -5.58
CA LEU A 157 0.75 -4.69 -5.75
C LEU A 157 1.03 -6.19 -5.60
N VAL A 158 2.12 -6.68 -6.21
CA VAL A 158 2.55 -8.08 -6.09
C VAL A 158 2.87 -8.43 -4.64
N ALA A 159 3.61 -7.58 -3.92
CA ALA A 159 3.97 -7.81 -2.52
C ALA A 159 2.75 -7.80 -1.58
N LEU A 160 1.77 -6.94 -1.85
CA LEU A 160 0.56 -6.82 -1.05
C LEU A 160 -0.53 -7.85 -1.39
N HIS A 161 -0.48 -8.45 -2.57
CA HIS A 161 -1.55 -9.34 -3.06
C HIS A 161 -1.90 -10.50 -2.12
N PRO A 162 -0.96 -11.19 -1.47
CA PRO A 162 -1.30 -12.24 -0.51
C PRO A 162 -2.10 -11.74 0.70
N ILE A 163 -1.94 -10.47 1.07
CA ILE A 163 -2.54 -9.84 2.25
C ILE A 163 -3.87 -9.18 1.91
N ILE A 164 -3.90 -8.34 0.88
CA ILE A 164 -5.06 -7.53 0.44
C ILE A 164 -5.40 -7.78 -1.03
N PRO A 165 -5.84 -9.01 -1.39
CA PRO A 165 -5.98 -9.42 -2.78
C PRO A 165 -7.04 -8.65 -3.57
N PHE A 166 -8.13 -8.18 -2.93
CA PHE A 166 -9.23 -7.58 -3.67
C PHE A 166 -8.86 -6.22 -4.26
N ILE A 167 -8.27 -5.34 -3.48
CA ILE A 167 -7.87 -4.02 -3.97
C ILE A 167 -6.67 -4.12 -4.92
N THR A 168 -5.71 -5.00 -4.66
CA THR A 168 -4.55 -5.17 -5.55
C THR A 168 -4.96 -5.72 -6.89
N GLU A 169 -5.87 -6.69 -6.94
CA GLU A 169 -6.42 -7.22 -8.19
C GLU A 169 -7.22 -6.15 -8.93
N GLU A 170 -8.10 -5.43 -8.25
CA GLU A 170 -8.88 -4.35 -8.89
C GLU A 170 -7.98 -3.29 -9.53
N ILE A 171 -6.89 -2.90 -8.85
CA ILE A 171 -5.90 -1.97 -9.41
C ILE A 171 -5.15 -2.60 -10.59
N TRP A 172 -4.80 -3.88 -10.51
CA TRP A 172 -4.05 -4.59 -11.55
C TRP A 172 -4.82 -4.69 -12.87
N GLN A 173 -6.13 -4.82 -12.81
CA GLN A 173 -7.01 -4.94 -13.99
C GLN A 173 -7.28 -3.60 -14.70
N GLN A 174 -6.90 -2.45 -14.12
CA GLN A 174 -7.08 -1.12 -14.75
C GLN A 174 -5.95 -0.81 -15.74
#